data_8971d2f40f0eed0be8b85c3382513b6b
#
_entry.id   8971d2f40f0eed0be8b85c3382513b6b
#
_cell.length_a   1.000
_cell.length_b   1.000
_cell.length_c   1.000
_cell.angle_alpha   90.00
_cell.angle_beta   90.00
_cell.angle_gamma   90.00
#
_symmetry.space_group_name_H-M   'P 1'
#
loop_
_entity.id
_entity.type
_entity.pdbx_description
1 polymer ?
#
loop_
_entity_poly.entity_id
_entity_poly.type
_entity_poly.pdbx_seq_one_letter_code
_entity_poly.pdbx_strand_id
1 'polypeptide(L)'
;MYDALPTWLKEILPILILLIVVAVVMLRLPKLELGHSKAFMHRRLMNWLPLGLTYAFLYMGRYNLTVASEHLGHRVTNEGFGTIFGWGALTYGLSFVLNGPLTDRIGGRRTILIAATGSAVMNAAMATLILVDYQGDLVIALSVLYALNMYFQSFGAVSIVKVNSAWFHVRERGVFGGIFGILISLGIYFAFDGGGAIAKALPVQWVFFIPAIILVGFAVLDFFMVRDTPGDAGLEDFDTADASSGDTGPRLPVLEVYLRMARNPVIITIALVEFCSGFLRNAIMHWGMKFASQTHQMTHFVFANWGLLLCCAGILGGVVGGILSDRVFGSRRGPVAALLYGIMLAGSLGAIFLLNTPAIGWIVILMSLAIIGVHGMLSGTASMDFGGKRNVGVAVGIIDGFVYLGTALQAVVLGHLVPQGDAAHITSNWSNWPLAMIPAAVVGLALTIRVWHAMPEPANKKVIESA
;
A
#
# COMPACT_ATOMS: atom_id res chain seq x y z
N MET A 1 -32.07 5.96 2.00
CA MET A 1 -32.30 4.59 1.50
C MET A 1 -31.49 3.56 2.27
N TYR A 2 -30.17 3.74 2.48
CA TYR A 2 -29.34 2.83 3.30
C TYR A 2 -29.82 2.78 4.77
N ASP A 3 -30.17 3.91 5.35
CA ASP A 3 -30.65 3.99 6.75
C ASP A 3 -31.96 3.27 7.00
N ALA A 4 -32.76 3.07 5.95
CA ALA A 4 -34.01 2.32 6.01
C ALA A 4 -33.84 0.79 5.89
N LEU A 5 -32.62 0.30 5.65
CA LEU A 5 -32.34 -1.13 5.54
C LEU A 5 -32.34 -1.81 6.92
N PRO A 6 -32.80 -3.07 7.02
CA PRO A 6 -32.67 -3.87 8.24
C PRO A 6 -31.19 -3.99 8.67
N THR A 7 -30.93 -4.06 9.98
CA THR A 7 -29.58 -4.11 10.56
C THR A 7 -28.74 -5.25 9.97
N TRP A 8 -29.32 -6.45 9.87
CA TRP A 8 -28.62 -7.60 9.29
C TRP A 8 -28.20 -7.38 7.82
N LEU A 9 -29.01 -6.64 7.05
CA LEU A 9 -28.69 -6.35 5.65
C LEU A 9 -27.59 -5.28 5.55
N LYS A 10 -27.55 -4.31 6.47
CA LYS A 10 -26.46 -3.33 6.56
C LYS A 10 -25.12 -3.99 6.86
N GLU A 11 -25.12 -5.08 7.63
CA GLU A 11 -23.89 -5.83 7.96
C GLU A 11 -23.44 -6.75 6.83
N ILE A 12 -24.38 -7.41 6.13
CA ILE A 12 -24.06 -8.37 5.07
C ILE A 12 -23.75 -7.68 3.72
N LEU A 13 -24.45 -6.60 3.39
CA LEU A 13 -24.32 -5.92 2.09
C LEU A 13 -22.88 -5.50 1.76
N PRO A 14 -22.09 -4.92 2.67
CA PRO A 14 -20.69 -4.61 2.44
C PRO A 14 -19.86 -5.84 2.09
N ILE A 15 -20.06 -6.93 2.82
CA ILE A 15 -19.34 -8.19 2.58
C ILE A 15 -19.71 -8.77 1.21
N LEU A 16 -20.98 -8.73 0.83
CA LEU A 16 -21.43 -9.18 -0.50
C LEU A 16 -20.80 -8.34 -1.62
N ILE A 17 -20.77 -7.01 -1.47
CA ILE A 17 -20.13 -6.11 -2.44
C ILE A 17 -18.66 -6.49 -2.61
N LEU A 18 -17.94 -6.68 -1.51
CA LEU A 18 -16.53 -7.07 -1.53
C LEU A 18 -16.33 -8.42 -2.23
N LEU A 19 -17.11 -9.42 -1.90
CA LEU A 19 -17.05 -10.74 -2.52
C LEU A 19 -17.35 -10.69 -4.02
N ILE A 20 -18.33 -9.88 -4.45
CA ILE A 20 -18.65 -9.67 -5.86
C ILE A 20 -17.45 -9.02 -6.59
N VAL A 21 -16.86 -7.96 -6.02
CA VAL A 21 -15.72 -7.28 -6.63
C VAL A 21 -14.53 -8.23 -6.76
N VAL A 22 -14.20 -8.97 -5.70
CA VAL A 22 -13.12 -9.97 -5.72
C VAL A 22 -13.42 -11.06 -6.76
N ALA A 23 -14.64 -11.60 -6.78
CA ALA A 23 -15.02 -12.65 -7.73
C ALA A 23 -14.93 -12.16 -9.19
N VAL A 24 -15.44 -10.94 -9.49
CA VAL A 24 -15.38 -10.36 -10.83
C VAL A 24 -13.93 -10.17 -11.29
N VAL A 25 -13.06 -9.66 -10.42
CA VAL A 25 -11.64 -9.48 -10.75
C VAL A 25 -10.96 -10.83 -10.96
N MET A 26 -11.16 -11.80 -10.05
CA MET A 26 -10.58 -13.14 -10.17
C MET A 26 -11.02 -13.87 -11.46
N LEU A 27 -12.27 -13.72 -11.87
CA LEU A 27 -12.78 -14.30 -13.11
C LEU A 27 -12.22 -13.64 -14.38
N ARG A 28 -11.77 -12.38 -14.27
CA ARG A 28 -11.20 -11.60 -15.37
C ARG A 28 -9.69 -11.73 -15.49
N LEU A 29 -9.01 -12.28 -14.47
CA LEU A 29 -7.58 -12.53 -14.55
C LEU A 29 -7.25 -13.54 -15.67
N PRO A 30 -6.21 -13.29 -16.50
CA PRO A 30 -5.80 -14.20 -17.56
C PRO A 30 -5.46 -15.60 -16.99
N LYS A 31 -6.01 -16.65 -17.61
CA LYS A 31 -5.61 -18.02 -17.29
C LYS A 31 -4.42 -18.38 -18.17
N LEU A 32 -3.26 -18.54 -17.55
CA LEU A 32 -2.03 -18.95 -18.23
C LEU A 32 -1.72 -20.39 -17.86
N GLU A 33 -1.72 -21.26 -18.86
CA GLU A 33 -1.34 -22.66 -18.71
C GLU A 33 0.12 -22.83 -19.14
N LEU A 34 1.01 -23.01 -18.18
CA LEU A 34 2.45 -23.21 -18.39
C LEU A 34 2.89 -24.68 -18.19
N GLY A 35 1.93 -25.60 -18.17
CA GLY A 35 2.22 -27.04 -18.06
C GLY A 35 2.66 -27.50 -16.66
N HIS A 36 2.47 -26.67 -15.62
CA HIS A 36 2.82 -27.05 -14.27
C HIS A 36 1.98 -28.24 -13.76
N SER A 37 2.59 -29.15 -13.01
CA SER A 37 1.90 -30.28 -12.38
C SER A 37 0.90 -29.82 -11.32
N LYS A 38 -0.14 -30.62 -11.07
CA LYS A 38 -1.12 -30.34 -9.99
C LYS A 38 -0.43 -30.26 -8.62
N ALA A 39 0.59 -31.05 -8.37
CA ALA A 39 1.39 -31.02 -7.14
C ALA A 39 2.12 -29.69 -6.98
N PHE A 40 2.76 -29.19 -8.04
CA PHE A 40 3.40 -27.87 -8.05
C PHE A 40 2.39 -26.75 -7.75
N MET A 41 1.24 -26.75 -8.46
CA MET A 41 0.22 -25.73 -8.27
C MET A 41 -0.34 -25.71 -6.83
N HIS A 42 -0.58 -26.88 -6.24
CA HIS A 42 -1.01 -27.00 -4.84
C HIS A 42 0.06 -26.48 -3.89
N ARG A 43 1.32 -26.91 -4.07
CA ARG A 43 2.43 -26.46 -3.22
C ARG A 43 2.68 -24.95 -3.35
N ARG A 44 2.56 -24.40 -4.57
CA ARG A 44 2.65 -22.97 -4.84
C ARG A 44 1.56 -22.18 -4.09
N LEU A 45 0.31 -22.68 -4.10
CA LEU A 45 -0.80 -22.08 -3.35
C LEU A 45 -0.49 -22.06 -1.84
N MET A 46 -0.03 -23.17 -1.28
CA MET A 46 0.38 -23.26 0.12
C MET A 46 1.56 -22.36 0.47
N ASN A 47 2.31 -21.89 -0.51
CA ASN A 47 3.43 -20.96 -0.32
C ASN A 47 3.00 -19.51 -0.36
N TRP A 48 2.28 -19.09 -1.42
CA TRP A 48 1.98 -17.69 -1.60
C TRP A 48 0.76 -17.19 -0.82
N LEU A 49 -0.21 -18.05 -0.49
CA LEU A 49 -1.42 -17.62 0.21
C LEU A 49 -1.14 -17.21 1.66
N PRO A 50 -0.44 -18.01 2.50
CA PRO A 50 -0.04 -17.55 3.83
C PRO A 50 0.80 -16.28 3.78
N LEU A 51 1.82 -16.24 2.92
CA LEU A 51 2.68 -15.08 2.71
C LEU A 51 1.87 -13.82 2.38
N GLY A 52 0.87 -13.94 1.50
CA GLY A 52 -0.01 -12.83 1.11
C GLY A 52 -0.93 -12.38 2.23
N LEU A 53 -1.48 -13.33 2.99
CA LEU A 53 -2.32 -13.01 4.15
C LEU A 53 -1.50 -12.36 5.27
N THR A 54 -0.27 -12.83 5.52
CA THR A 54 0.66 -12.15 6.43
C THR A 54 0.82 -10.70 6.05
N TYR A 55 1.01 -10.41 4.77
CA TYR A 55 1.13 -9.02 4.29
C TYR A 55 -0.16 -8.21 4.45
N ALA A 56 -1.33 -8.81 4.22
CA ALA A 56 -2.60 -8.15 4.49
C ALA A 56 -2.74 -7.77 5.97
N PHE A 57 -2.34 -8.64 6.89
CA PHE A 57 -2.39 -8.34 8.32
C PHE A 57 -1.26 -7.40 8.79
N LEU A 58 -0.14 -7.31 8.06
CA LEU A 58 0.82 -6.22 8.27
C LEU A 58 0.17 -4.86 7.97
N TYR A 59 -0.68 -4.75 6.94
CA TYR A 59 -1.46 -3.53 6.67
C TYR A 59 -2.45 -3.22 7.81
N MET A 60 -3.10 -4.23 8.38
CA MET A 60 -3.94 -4.05 9.57
C MET A 60 -3.12 -3.47 10.73
N GLY A 61 -1.94 -4.02 11.05
CA GLY A 61 -1.04 -3.53 12.10
C GLY A 61 -0.29 -2.23 11.77
N ARG A 62 -0.51 -1.66 10.57
CA ARG A 62 0.01 -0.36 10.13
C ARG A 62 -1.03 0.74 10.29
N TYR A 63 -2.24 0.50 9.83
CA TYR A 63 -3.29 1.52 9.74
C TYR A 63 -4.24 1.53 10.93
N ASN A 64 -4.13 0.55 11.84
CA ASN A 64 -4.86 0.52 13.11
C ASN A 64 -4.63 1.78 13.97
N LEU A 65 -3.46 2.42 13.87
CA LEU A 65 -3.16 3.69 14.55
C LEU A 65 -4.20 4.77 14.23
N THR A 66 -4.69 4.84 12.98
CA THR A 66 -5.70 5.83 12.59
C THR A 66 -7.01 5.63 13.36
N VAL A 67 -7.46 4.38 13.45
CA VAL A 67 -8.66 4.04 14.22
C VAL A 67 -8.45 4.29 15.70
N ALA A 68 -7.31 3.83 16.24
CA ALA A 68 -7.01 4.01 17.67
C ALA A 68 -6.91 5.48 18.06
N SER A 69 -6.33 6.35 17.22
CA SER A 69 -6.19 7.78 17.51
C SER A 69 -7.51 8.49 17.72
N GLU A 70 -8.60 8.06 17.07
CA GLU A 70 -9.93 8.63 17.28
C GLU A 70 -10.55 8.27 18.66
N HIS A 71 -10.02 7.24 19.32
CA HIS A 71 -10.48 6.78 20.64
C HIS A 71 -9.53 7.19 21.79
N LEU A 72 -8.37 7.80 21.46
CA LEU A 72 -7.40 8.27 22.45
C LEU A 72 -7.63 9.75 22.87
N GLY A 73 -8.58 10.42 22.22
CA GLY A 73 -9.03 11.77 22.56
C GLY A 73 -7.87 12.79 22.59
N HIS A 74 -7.84 13.63 23.63
CA HIS A 74 -6.83 14.67 23.78
C HIS A 74 -5.40 14.17 23.95
N ARG A 75 -5.19 12.89 24.24
CA ARG A 75 -3.85 12.28 24.36
C ARG A 75 -3.14 12.13 23.01
N VAL A 76 -3.90 12.03 21.90
CA VAL A 76 -3.37 11.98 20.53
C VAL A 76 -4.21 12.91 19.65
N THR A 77 -3.84 14.17 19.63
CA THR A 77 -4.45 15.21 18.77
C THR A 77 -4.19 14.93 17.28
N ASN A 78 -4.78 15.69 16.38
CA ASN A 78 -4.48 15.59 14.95
C ASN A 78 -3.00 15.86 14.64
N GLU A 79 -2.39 16.83 15.32
CA GLU A 79 -0.95 17.10 15.25
C GLU A 79 -0.13 15.92 15.78
N GLY A 80 -0.51 15.37 16.94
CA GLY A 80 0.13 14.18 17.51
C GLY A 80 0.05 12.97 16.60
N PHE A 81 -1.12 12.72 16.01
CA PHE A 81 -1.28 11.66 14.99
C PHE A 81 -0.38 11.90 13.79
N GLY A 82 -0.34 13.13 13.26
CA GLY A 82 0.53 13.51 12.15
C GLY A 82 2.01 13.26 12.47
N THR A 83 2.43 13.57 13.69
CA THR A 83 3.79 13.33 14.18
C THR A 83 4.12 11.83 14.24
N ILE A 84 3.27 11.02 14.89
CA ILE A 84 3.47 9.57 15.01
C ILE A 84 3.53 8.92 13.62
N PHE A 85 2.54 9.23 12.78
CA PHE A 85 2.43 8.65 11.44
C PHE A 85 3.57 9.13 10.53
N GLY A 86 3.99 10.39 10.65
CA GLY A 86 5.10 10.99 9.91
C GLY A 86 6.43 10.31 10.20
N TRP A 87 6.79 10.10 11.45
CA TRP A 87 8.01 9.37 11.84
C TRP A 87 7.97 7.92 11.35
N GLY A 88 6.83 7.25 11.45
CA GLY A 88 6.68 5.90 10.92
C GLY A 88 6.87 5.84 9.40
N ALA A 89 6.23 6.74 8.66
CA ALA A 89 6.34 6.80 7.21
C ALA A 89 7.77 7.13 6.75
N LEU A 90 8.43 8.08 7.42
CA LEU A 90 9.83 8.42 7.16
C LEU A 90 10.74 7.20 7.36
N THR A 91 10.58 6.52 8.51
CA THR A 91 11.35 5.30 8.82
C THR A 91 11.11 4.22 7.79
N TYR A 92 9.86 3.99 7.38
CA TYR A 92 9.52 3.00 6.37
C TYR A 92 10.19 3.30 5.03
N GLY A 93 10.09 4.55 4.56
CA GLY A 93 10.69 4.97 3.28
C GLY A 93 12.21 4.81 3.26
N LEU A 94 12.90 5.24 4.32
CA LEU A 94 14.34 5.09 4.44
C LEU A 94 14.76 3.61 4.58
N SER A 95 13.95 2.83 5.30
CA SER A 95 14.23 1.40 5.51
C SER A 95 14.12 0.57 4.24
N PHE A 96 13.29 0.95 3.28
CA PHE A 96 13.20 0.26 1.98
C PHE A 96 14.54 0.24 1.25
N VAL A 97 15.29 1.35 1.31
CA VAL A 97 16.61 1.46 0.69
C VAL A 97 17.59 0.45 1.31
N LEU A 98 17.49 0.20 2.61
CA LEU A 98 18.40 -0.71 3.33
C LEU A 98 17.94 -2.17 3.25
N ASN A 99 16.65 -2.40 3.40
CA ASN A 99 16.06 -3.73 3.57
C ASN A 99 15.87 -4.48 2.24
N GLY A 100 15.85 -3.78 1.10
CA GLY A 100 15.84 -4.40 -0.23
C GLY A 100 17.06 -5.30 -0.46
N PRO A 101 18.29 -4.74 -0.46
CA PRO A 101 19.52 -5.54 -0.60
C PRO A 101 19.72 -6.56 0.53
N LEU A 102 19.26 -6.25 1.75
CA LEU A 102 19.34 -7.20 2.86
C LEU A 102 18.46 -8.42 2.63
N THR A 103 17.23 -8.23 2.15
CA THR A 103 16.32 -9.31 1.78
C THR A 103 16.91 -10.19 0.68
N ASP A 104 17.62 -9.60 -0.29
CA ASP A 104 18.30 -10.37 -1.34
C ASP A 104 19.40 -11.28 -0.79
N ARG A 105 20.01 -10.92 0.34
CA ARG A 105 21.08 -11.69 0.99
C ARG A 105 20.55 -12.80 1.93
N ILE A 106 19.54 -12.49 2.74
CA ILE A 106 19.07 -13.39 3.79
C ILE A 106 17.87 -14.25 3.39
N GLY A 107 17.24 -13.96 2.23
CA GLY A 107 16.08 -14.66 1.68
C GLY A 107 14.74 -14.06 2.12
N GLY A 108 13.72 -14.24 1.27
CA GLY A 108 12.39 -13.67 1.48
C GLY A 108 11.63 -14.34 2.62
N ARG A 109 11.80 -15.66 2.81
CA ARG A 109 11.20 -16.39 3.95
C ARG A 109 11.64 -15.84 5.29
N ARG A 110 12.95 -15.60 5.49
CA ARG A 110 13.45 -15.06 6.75
C ARG A 110 12.97 -13.64 6.99
N THR A 111 12.93 -12.83 5.94
CA THR A 111 12.54 -11.42 6.06
C THR A 111 11.04 -11.24 6.30
N ILE A 112 10.15 -12.08 5.77
CA ILE A 112 8.72 -12.00 6.14
C ILE A 112 8.50 -12.41 7.61
N LEU A 113 9.25 -13.37 8.12
CA LEU A 113 9.20 -13.74 9.54
C LEU A 113 9.66 -12.58 10.44
N ILE A 114 10.74 -11.88 10.06
CA ILE A 114 11.20 -10.66 10.74
C ILE A 114 10.11 -9.58 10.70
N ALA A 115 9.48 -9.37 9.55
CA ALA A 115 8.40 -8.39 9.39
C ALA A 115 7.23 -8.72 10.32
N ALA A 116 6.73 -9.95 10.29
CA ALA A 116 5.56 -10.37 11.05
C ALA A 116 5.82 -10.34 12.56
N THR A 117 6.93 -10.94 13.01
CA THR A 117 7.28 -11.00 14.44
C THR A 117 7.63 -9.64 15.00
N GLY A 118 8.44 -8.84 14.29
CA GLY A 118 8.80 -7.49 14.72
C GLY A 118 7.58 -6.57 14.79
N SER A 119 6.71 -6.61 13.79
CA SER A 119 5.46 -5.84 13.79
C SER A 119 4.52 -6.29 14.92
N ALA A 120 4.41 -7.60 15.18
CA ALA A 120 3.61 -8.13 16.28
C ALA A 120 4.10 -7.60 17.65
N VAL A 121 5.41 -7.65 17.88
CA VAL A 121 6.02 -7.15 19.14
C VAL A 121 5.77 -5.65 19.30
N MET A 122 5.93 -4.86 18.24
CA MET A 122 5.72 -3.41 18.33
C MET A 122 4.24 -3.06 18.52
N ASN A 123 3.32 -3.75 17.87
CA ASN A 123 1.89 -3.57 18.09
C ASN A 123 1.50 -3.97 19.54
N ALA A 124 2.02 -5.08 20.05
CA ALA A 124 1.81 -5.48 21.45
C ALA A 124 2.37 -4.44 22.44
N ALA A 125 3.53 -3.85 22.14
CA ALA A 125 4.12 -2.80 22.96
C ALA A 125 3.25 -1.52 22.96
N MET A 126 2.75 -1.07 21.81
CA MET A 126 1.82 0.07 21.72
C MET A 126 0.52 -0.21 22.49
N ALA A 127 -0.03 -1.42 22.35
CA ALA A 127 -1.20 -1.85 23.11
C ALA A 127 -0.95 -1.80 24.62
N THR A 128 0.23 -2.25 25.06
CA THR A 128 0.61 -2.28 26.48
C THR A 128 0.74 -0.86 27.06
N LEU A 129 1.33 0.08 26.32
CA LEU A 129 1.38 1.50 26.76
C LEU A 129 -0.01 2.06 27.04
N ILE A 130 -0.98 1.73 26.18
CA ILE A 130 -2.36 2.19 26.35
C ILE A 130 -3.03 1.44 27.51
N LEU A 131 -2.81 0.13 27.63
CA LEU A 131 -3.39 -0.71 28.68
C LEU A 131 -2.96 -0.26 30.09
N VAL A 132 -1.68 0.08 30.26
CA VAL A 132 -1.14 0.52 31.56
C VAL A 132 -1.36 2.02 31.81
N ASP A 133 -2.10 2.68 30.95
CA ASP A 133 -2.35 4.13 31.01
C ASP A 133 -1.05 4.95 31.22
N TYR A 134 -0.09 4.76 30.32
CA TYR A 134 1.23 5.38 30.39
C TYR A 134 1.14 6.89 30.64
N GLN A 135 1.74 7.37 31.74
CA GLN A 135 1.63 8.75 32.20
C GLN A 135 2.65 9.72 31.57
N GLY A 136 3.61 9.23 30.80
CA GLY A 136 4.55 10.08 30.07
C GLY A 136 3.96 10.61 28.75
N ASP A 137 4.80 11.21 27.91
CA ASP A 137 4.39 11.69 26.60
C ASP A 137 4.06 10.51 25.67
N LEU A 138 2.75 10.28 25.50
CA LEU A 138 2.24 9.17 24.69
C LEU A 138 2.57 9.36 23.20
N VAL A 139 2.62 10.61 22.70
CA VAL A 139 2.94 10.90 21.29
C VAL A 139 4.38 10.50 20.99
N ILE A 140 5.32 10.85 21.87
CA ILE A 140 6.73 10.45 21.71
C ILE A 140 6.86 8.93 21.80
N ALA A 141 6.27 8.30 22.81
CA ALA A 141 6.38 6.86 23.01
C ALA A 141 5.79 6.07 21.81
N LEU A 142 4.59 6.47 21.35
CA LEU A 142 3.97 5.87 20.17
C LEU A 142 4.78 6.16 18.89
N SER A 143 5.39 7.35 18.76
CA SER A 143 6.23 7.67 17.59
C SER A 143 7.43 6.72 17.47
N VAL A 144 8.09 6.42 18.59
CA VAL A 144 9.23 5.48 18.61
C VAL A 144 8.76 4.06 18.26
N LEU A 145 7.71 3.56 18.93
CA LEU A 145 7.23 2.20 18.69
C LEU A 145 6.64 2.03 17.30
N TYR A 146 5.93 3.04 16.80
CA TYR A 146 5.36 3.02 15.46
C TYR A 146 6.44 3.11 14.38
N ALA A 147 7.49 3.92 14.58
CA ALA A 147 8.65 3.96 13.69
C ALA A 147 9.35 2.59 13.63
N LEU A 148 9.56 1.93 14.77
CA LEU A 148 10.10 0.57 14.81
C LEU A 148 9.17 -0.45 14.15
N ASN A 149 7.85 -0.35 14.36
CA ASN A 149 6.88 -1.17 13.63
C ASN A 149 7.04 -1.00 12.12
N MET A 150 7.15 0.22 11.64
CA MET A 150 7.30 0.54 10.22
C MET A 150 8.64 0.07 9.66
N TYR A 151 9.72 0.10 10.45
CA TYR A 151 11.00 -0.52 10.09
C TYR A 151 10.83 -2.01 9.82
N PHE A 152 10.23 -2.77 10.74
CA PHE A 152 10.02 -4.20 10.55
C PHE A 152 9.07 -4.47 9.37
N GLN A 153 8.03 -3.70 9.21
CA GLN A 153 7.08 -3.86 8.11
C GLN A 153 7.69 -3.61 6.73
N SER A 154 8.76 -2.81 6.62
CA SER A 154 9.42 -2.55 5.34
C SER A 154 10.02 -3.81 4.70
N PHE A 155 10.31 -4.85 5.47
CA PHE A 155 10.69 -6.16 4.93
C PHE A 155 9.54 -6.88 4.22
N GLY A 156 8.27 -6.59 4.57
CA GLY A 156 7.12 -7.35 4.07
C GLY A 156 6.98 -7.30 2.55
N ALA A 157 6.93 -6.11 1.96
CA ALA A 157 6.78 -5.95 0.50
C ALA A 157 7.94 -6.58 -0.27
N VAL A 158 9.18 -6.38 0.18
CA VAL A 158 10.37 -6.93 -0.48
C VAL A 158 10.38 -8.45 -0.39
N SER A 159 9.98 -9.02 0.76
CA SER A 159 9.89 -10.48 0.96
C SER A 159 8.94 -11.15 -0.02
N ILE A 160 7.78 -10.54 -0.21
CA ILE A 160 6.76 -11.04 -1.15
C ILE A 160 7.30 -11.10 -2.58
N VAL A 161 7.91 -10.01 -3.03
CA VAL A 161 8.49 -9.96 -4.37
C VAL A 161 9.60 -10.98 -4.50
N LYS A 162 10.47 -11.11 -3.48
CA LYS A 162 11.60 -12.04 -3.48
C LYS A 162 11.16 -13.50 -3.57
N VAL A 163 10.26 -13.94 -2.68
CA VAL A 163 9.75 -15.32 -2.70
C VAL A 163 9.05 -15.61 -4.03
N ASN A 164 8.11 -14.77 -4.42
CA ASN A 164 7.27 -15.07 -5.59
C ASN A 164 8.02 -14.94 -6.91
N SER A 165 9.15 -14.24 -6.97
CA SER A 165 9.99 -14.20 -8.18
C SER A 165 10.51 -15.59 -8.59
N ALA A 166 10.68 -16.53 -7.64
CA ALA A 166 11.09 -17.90 -7.91
C ALA A 166 9.90 -18.87 -8.20
N TRP A 167 8.69 -18.51 -7.77
CA TRP A 167 7.50 -19.37 -7.87
C TRP A 167 6.60 -19.04 -9.05
N PHE A 168 6.79 -17.88 -9.71
CA PHE A 168 5.95 -17.41 -10.82
C PHE A 168 6.79 -17.06 -12.04
N HIS A 169 6.40 -17.63 -13.18
CA HIS A 169 6.97 -17.26 -14.48
C HIS A 169 6.65 -15.79 -14.81
N VAL A 170 7.53 -15.12 -15.59
CA VAL A 170 7.32 -13.70 -15.98
C VAL A 170 5.94 -13.45 -16.57
N ARG A 171 5.41 -14.38 -17.37
CA ARG A 171 4.07 -14.27 -17.96
C ARG A 171 2.93 -14.30 -16.95
N GLU A 172 3.14 -14.93 -15.77
CA GLU A 172 2.13 -15.02 -14.69
C GLU A 172 2.17 -13.83 -13.73
N ARG A 173 3.18 -12.96 -13.80
CA ARG A 173 3.39 -11.87 -12.83
C ARG A 173 2.26 -10.86 -12.83
N GLY A 174 1.62 -10.60 -13.95
CA GLY A 174 0.45 -9.72 -14.01
C GLY A 174 -0.74 -10.28 -13.24
N VAL A 175 -1.00 -11.58 -13.35
CA VAL A 175 -2.05 -12.30 -12.58
C VAL A 175 -1.72 -12.25 -11.09
N PHE A 176 -0.48 -12.56 -10.77
CA PHE A 176 0.01 -12.53 -9.39
C PHE A 176 -0.10 -11.13 -8.78
N GLY A 177 0.31 -10.08 -9.50
CA GLY A 177 0.16 -8.69 -9.07
C GLY A 177 -1.30 -8.32 -8.78
N GLY A 178 -2.24 -8.81 -9.60
CA GLY A 178 -3.68 -8.63 -9.38
C GLY A 178 -4.17 -9.29 -8.08
N ILE A 179 -3.78 -10.54 -7.83
CA ILE A 179 -4.12 -11.27 -6.59
C ILE A 179 -3.53 -10.54 -5.36
N PHE A 180 -2.28 -10.10 -5.47
CA PHE A 180 -1.61 -9.35 -4.40
C PHE A 180 -2.29 -8.01 -4.13
N GLY A 181 -2.71 -7.30 -5.16
CA GLY A 181 -3.50 -6.07 -5.02
C GLY A 181 -4.79 -6.29 -4.23
N ILE A 182 -5.46 -7.43 -4.45
CA ILE A 182 -6.64 -7.83 -3.67
C ILE A 182 -6.27 -8.04 -2.19
N LEU A 183 -5.20 -8.78 -1.91
CA LEU A 183 -4.77 -9.05 -0.52
C LEU A 183 -4.36 -7.79 0.24
N ILE A 184 -3.65 -6.86 -0.42
CA ILE A 184 -3.32 -5.55 0.14
C ILE A 184 -4.59 -4.76 0.46
N SER A 185 -5.54 -4.73 -0.47
CA SER A 185 -6.80 -4.02 -0.31
C SER A 185 -7.66 -4.60 0.81
N LEU A 186 -7.67 -5.94 0.98
CA LEU A 186 -8.27 -6.61 2.14
C LEU A 186 -7.61 -6.18 3.45
N GLY A 187 -6.29 -5.99 3.46
CA GLY A 187 -5.58 -5.47 4.64
C GLY A 187 -6.07 -4.08 5.05
N ILE A 188 -6.38 -3.21 4.08
CA ILE A 188 -6.99 -1.90 4.33
C ILE A 188 -8.39 -2.05 4.94
N TYR A 189 -9.22 -2.95 4.41
CA TYR A 189 -10.53 -3.28 4.98
C TYR A 189 -10.43 -3.73 6.44
N PHE A 190 -9.54 -4.67 6.74
CA PHE A 190 -9.33 -5.15 8.10
C PHE A 190 -8.83 -4.06 9.04
N ALA A 191 -7.99 -3.13 8.54
CA ALA A 191 -7.46 -2.04 9.35
C ALA A 191 -8.55 -1.04 9.75
N PHE A 192 -9.37 -0.59 8.81
CA PHE A 192 -10.38 0.45 9.06
C PHE A 192 -11.69 -0.12 9.59
N ASP A 193 -12.37 -0.96 8.84
CA ASP A 193 -13.69 -1.49 9.24
C ASP A 193 -13.55 -2.54 10.34
N GLY A 194 -12.58 -3.46 10.21
CA GLY A 194 -12.24 -4.43 11.25
C GLY A 194 -11.74 -3.75 12.52
N GLY A 195 -10.82 -2.80 12.41
CA GLY A 195 -10.33 -2.00 13.53
C GLY A 195 -11.44 -1.20 14.20
N GLY A 196 -12.34 -0.59 13.41
CA GLY A 196 -13.52 0.12 13.92
C GLY A 196 -14.50 -0.80 14.66
N ALA A 197 -14.72 -2.04 14.16
CA ALA A 197 -15.53 -3.03 14.86
C ALA A 197 -14.91 -3.45 16.20
N ILE A 198 -13.58 -3.64 16.23
CA ILE A 198 -12.85 -3.94 17.47
C ILE A 198 -12.99 -2.78 18.46
N ALA A 199 -12.79 -1.54 18.03
CA ALA A 199 -12.85 -0.36 18.90
C ALA A 199 -14.26 -0.10 19.46
N LYS A 200 -15.32 -0.54 18.76
CA LYS A 200 -16.71 -0.49 19.25
C LYS A 200 -17.03 -1.58 20.28
N ALA A 201 -16.40 -2.76 20.14
CA ALA A 201 -16.72 -3.93 20.95
C ALA A 201 -15.79 -4.10 22.16
N LEU A 202 -14.54 -3.60 22.08
CA LEU A 202 -13.48 -3.82 23.04
C LEU A 202 -12.77 -2.50 23.36
N PRO A 203 -12.05 -2.41 24.50
CA PRO A 203 -11.17 -1.27 24.80
C PRO A 203 -10.13 -1.04 23.71
N VAL A 204 -9.74 0.22 23.50
CA VAL A 204 -8.93 0.67 22.34
C VAL A 204 -7.59 -0.06 22.17
N GLN A 205 -6.96 -0.53 23.24
CA GLN A 205 -5.72 -1.31 23.17
C GLN A 205 -5.85 -2.59 22.32
N TRP A 206 -7.06 -3.15 22.22
CA TRP A 206 -7.32 -4.35 21.42
C TRP A 206 -7.21 -4.09 19.91
N VAL A 207 -7.29 -2.85 19.47
CA VAL A 207 -7.03 -2.45 18.09
C VAL A 207 -5.57 -2.74 17.69
N PHE A 208 -4.66 -2.84 18.66
CA PHE A 208 -3.26 -3.23 18.47
C PHE A 208 -3.00 -4.69 18.86
N PHE A 209 -3.59 -5.20 19.96
CA PHE A 209 -3.35 -6.59 20.37
C PHE A 209 -3.87 -7.61 19.36
N ILE A 210 -5.06 -7.41 18.76
CA ILE A 210 -5.62 -8.38 17.83
C ILE A 210 -4.73 -8.54 16.59
N PRO A 211 -4.29 -7.47 15.87
CA PRO A 211 -3.32 -7.62 14.79
C PRO A 211 -2.01 -8.28 15.22
N ALA A 212 -1.51 -7.98 16.43
CA ALA A 212 -0.30 -8.61 16.97
C ALA A 212 -0.46 -10.12 17.11
N ILE A 213 -1.57 -10.60 17.69
CA ILE A 213 -1.87 -12.02 17.86
C ILE A 213 -1.99 -12.71 16.50
N ILE A 214 -2.70 -12.10 15.56
CA ILE A 214 -2.87 -12.63 14.20
C ILE A 214 -1.51 -12.75 13.50
N LEU A 215 -0.65 -11.72 13.60
CA LEU A 215 0.68 -11.73 12.99
C LEU A 215 1.59 -12.82 13.59
N VAL A 216 1.50 -13.11 14.89
CA VAL A 216 2.20 -14.24 15.50
C VAL A 216 1.70 -15.56 14.89
N GLY A 217 0.38 -15.73 14.77
CA GLY A 217 -0.20 -16.92 14.13
C GLY A 217 0.28 -17.11 12.69
N PHE A 218 0.30 -16.05 11.90
CA PHE A 218 0.82 -16.09 10.52
C PHE A 218 2.34 -16.28 10.46
N ALA A 219 3.11 -15.70 11.38
CA ALA A 219 4.55 -15.97 11.47
C ALA A 219 4.83 -17.47 11.69
N VAL A 220 4.07 -18.13 12.57
CA VAL A 220 4.15 -19.59 12.78
C VAL A 220 3.78 -20.33 11.50
N LEU A 221 2.69 -19.95 10.84
CA LEU A 221 2.24 -20.56 9.59
C LEU A 221 3.29 -20.42 8.48
N ASP A 222 3.83 -19.21 8.29
CA ASP A 222 4.88 -18.91 7.30
C ASP A 222 6.17 -19.70 7.58
N PHE A 223 6.54 -19.87 8.85
CA PHE A 223 7.70 -20.66 9.23
C PHE A 223 7.61 -22.09 8.72
N PHE A 224 6.44 -22.70 8.76
CA PHE A 224 6.25 -24.09 8.27
C PHE A 224 5.99 -24.16 6.77
N MET A 225 5.24 -23.21 6.19
CA MET A 225 4.71 -23.32 4.84
C MET A 225 5.54 -22.58 3.79
N VAL A 226 6.09 -21.41 4.09
CA VAL A 226 6.79 -20.59 3.10
C VAL A 226 8.19 -21.13 2.83
N ARG A 227 8.57 -21.20 1.55
CA ARG A 227 9.90 -21.55 1.04
C ARG A 227 10.31 -20.53 -0.02
N ASP A 228 11.61 -20.21 -0.09
CA ASP A 228 12.13 -19.21 -1.03
C ASP A 228 12.04 -19.70 -2.48
N THR A 229 12.31 -20.98 -2.72
CA THR A 229 12.29 -21.58 -4.06
C THR A 229 11.48 -22.89 -4.09
N PRO A 230 11.05 -23.35 -5.28
CA PRO A 230 10.48 -24.69 -5.43
C PRO A 230 11.44 -25.79 -4.96
N GLY A 231 12.75 -25.66 -5.22
CA GLY A 231 13.79 -26.58 -4.78
C GLY A 231 13.83 -26.72 -3.26
N ASP A 232 13.71 -25.63 -2.50
CA ASP A 232 13.62 -25.66 -1.03
C ASP A 232 12.35 -26.39 -0.53
N ALA A 233 11.36 -26.56 -1.40
CA ALA A 233 10.13 -27.29 -1.11
C ALA A 233 10.16 -28.76 -1.58
N GLY A 234 11.29 -29.22 -2.10
CA GLY A 234 11.45 -30.59 -2.63
C GLY A 234 10.88 -30.77 -4.04
N LEU A 235 10.69 -29.69 -4.79
CA LEU A 235 10.27 -29.69 -6.21
C LEU A 235 11.44 -29.31 -7.09
N GLU A 236 11.32 -29.51 -8.40
CA GLU A 236 12.29 -29.01 -9.36
C GLU A 236 12.15 -27.51 -9.54
N ASP A 237 13.27 -26.78 -9.51
CA ASP A 237 13.30 -25.37 -9.89
C ASP A 237 13.11 -25.29 -11.42
N PHE A 238 12.40 -24.24 -11.87
CA PHE A 238 12.14 -24.02 -13.29
C PHE A 238 12.63 -22.64 -13.72
N ASP A 239 12.89 -22.51 -15.03
CA ASP A 239 13.25 -21.20 -15.61
C ASP A 239 12.03 -20.27 -15.58
N THR A 240 12.11 -19.22 -14.77
CA THR A 240 11.07 -18.19 -14.68
C THR A 240 11.09 -17.22 -15.86
N ALA A 241 12.00 -17.42 -16.85
CA ALA A 241 12.21 -16.66 -18.08
C ALA A 241 12.31 -15.13 -17.85
N ASP A 242 13.03 -14.77 -16.79
CA ASP A 242 13.17 -13.38 -16.42
C ASP A 242 14.44 -12.73 -17.03
N ALA A 243 14.46 -11.38 -17.07
CA ALA A 243 15.52 -10.59 -17.69
C ALA A 243 16.94 -10.83 -17.12
N SER A 244 17.09 -11.62 -16.04
CA SER A 244 18.37 -12.04 -15.47
C SER A 244 18.80 -13.43 -15.93
N SER A 245 17.98 -14.18 -16.65
CA SER A 245 18.31 -15.53 -17.12
C SER A 245 19.45 -15.56 -18.19
N GLY A 246 19.87 -14.42 -18.69
CA GLY A 246 21.02 -14.28 -19.60
C GLY A 246 22.19 -13.43 -19.07
N ASP A 247 22.06 -12.82 -17.89
CA ASP A 247 23.09 -11.93 -17.36
C ASP A 247 24.09 -12.69 -16.49
N THR A 248 25.17 -13.14 -17.09
CA THR A 248 26.28 -13.88 -16.47
C THR A 248 27.37 -12.97 -15.87
N GLY A 249 27.22 -11.65 -16.00
CA GLY A 249 28.21 -10.68 -15.51
C GLY A 249 28.31 -10.62 -13.98
N PRO A 250 29.42 -10.09 -13.43
CA PRO A 250 29.55 -9.92 -11.98
C PRO A 250 28.48 -8.98 -11.42
N ARG A 251 28.01 -9.26 -10.20
CA ARG A 251 27.06 -8.37 -9.51
C ARG A 251 27.74 -7.03 -9.21
N LEU A 252 27.14 -5.94 -9.67
CA LEU A 252 27.60 -4.60 -9.32
C LEU A 252 27.43 -4.34 -7.82
N PRO A 253 28.31 -3.51 -7.22
CA PRO A 253 28.12 -3.03 -5.86
C PRO A 253 26.76 -2.32 -5.74
N VAL A 254 26.02 -2.58 -4.66
CA VAL A 254 24.68 -2.03 -4.43
C VAL A 254 24.66 -0.50 -4.57
N LEU A 255 25.66 0.17 -4.02
CA LEU A 255 25.77 1.64 -4.12
C LEU A 255 25.89 2.12 -5.58
N GLU A 256 26.63 1.39 -6.43
CA GLU A 256 26.76 1.75 -7.85
C GLU A 256 25.42 1.60 -8.58
N VAL A 257 24.64 0.56 -8.25
CA VAL A 257 23.29 0.37 -8.80
C VAL A 257 22.38 1.53 -8.38
N TYR A 258 22.42 1.94 -7.10
CA TYR A 258 21.67 3.10 -6.62
C TYR A 258 22.04 4.38 -7.35
N LEU A 259 23.33 4.65 -7.51
CA LEU A 259 23.81 5.84 -8.20
C LEU A 259 23.44 5.85 -9.68
N ARG A 260 23.49 4.71 -10.36
CA ARG A 260 23.03 4.58 -11.76
C ARG A 260 21.53 4.85 -11.88
N MET A 261 20.72 4.27 -11.00
CA MET A 261 19.27 4.48 -11.00
C MET A 261 18.91 5.92 -10.65
N ALA A 262 19.56 6.52 -9.64
CA ALA A 262 19.36 7.91 -9.26
C ALA A 262 19.78 8.92 -10.35
N ARG A 263 20.63 8.51 -11.30
CA ARG A 263 20.99 9.32 -12.47
C ARG A 263 20.05 9.15 -13.65
N ASN A 264 19.18 8.14 -13.63
CA ASN A 264 18.23 7.93 -14.71
C ASN A 264 17.04 8.91 -14.57
N PRO A 265 16.85 9.85 -15.52
CA PRO A 265 15.81 10.87 -15.41
C PRO A 265 14.39 10.31 -15.41
N VAL A 266 14.17 9.15 -16.03
CA VAL A 266 12.86 8.50 -16.05
C VAL A 266 12.54 7.92 -14.67
N ILE A 267 13.50 7.22 -14.06
CA ILE A 267 13.31 6.63 -12.72
C ILE A 267 13.07 7.73 -11.69
N ILE A 268 13.85 8.81 -11.71
CA ILE A 268 13.65 9.93 -10.78
C ILE A 268 12.33 10.63 -11.03
N THR A 269 11.90 10.80 -12.30
CA THR A 269 10.59 11.39 -12.58
C THR A 269 9.46 10.48 -12.04
N ILE A 270 9.54 9.17 -12.21
CA ILE A 270 8.58 8.22 -11.65
C ILE A 270 8.61 8.27 -10.11
N ALA A 271 9.78 8.32 -9.50
CA ALA A 271 9.90 8.44 -8.04
C ALA A 271 9.24 9.73 -7.50
N LEU A 272 9.40 10.86 -8.20
CA LEU A 272 8.74 12.12 -7.84
C LEU A 272 7.22 12.06 -8.06
N VAL A 273 6.75 11.40 -9.11
CA VAL A 273 5.31 11.12 -9.29
C VAL A 273 4.79 10.30 -8.14
N GLU A 274 5.51 9.26 -7.74
CA GLU A 274 5.12 8.40 -6.63
C GLU A 274 5.24 9.11 -5.25
N PHE A 275 6.14 10.07 -5.09
CA PHE A 275 6.13 10.97 -3.92
C PHE A 275 4.79 11.72 -3.82
N CYS A 276 4.32 12.33 -4.91
CA CYS A 276 3.01 12.98 -4.95
C CYS A 276 1.87 11.98 -4.72
N SER A 277 1.98 10.77 -5.25
CA SER A 277 1.04 9.66 -5.04
C SER A 277 0.94 9.30 -3.55
N GLY A 278 2.06 9.14 -2.86
CA GLY A 278 2.11 8.85 -1.43
C GLY A 278 1.45 9.93 -0.59
N PHE A 279 1.72 11.20 -0.91
CA PHE A 279 1.06 12.34 -0.27
C PHE A 279 -0.46 12.28 -0.43
N LEU A 280 -0.96 12.17 -1.65
CA LEU A 280 -2.39 12.20 -1.97
C LEU A 280 -3.13 10.99 -1.39
N ARG A 281 -2.57 9.77 -1.55
CA ARG A 281 -3.19 8.53 -1.07
C ARG A 281 -3.43 8.57 0.44
N ASN A 282 -2.43 8.95 1.20
CA ASN A 282 -2.53 8.95 2.66
C ASN A 282 -3.33 10.15 3.19
N ALA A 283 -3.33 11.29 2.47
CA ALA A 283 -4.22 12.41 2.74
C ALA A 283 -5.70 11.98 2.66
N ILE A 284 -6.05 11.12 1.69
CA ILE A 284 -7.40 10.57 1.57
C ILE A 284 -7.66 9.54 2.66
N MET A 285 -6.81 8.51 2.77
CA MET A 285 -7.09 7.32 3.58
C MET A 285 -7.25 7.63 5.08
N HIS A 286 -6.35 8.45 5.62
CA HIS A 286 -6.32 8.73 7.06
C HIS A 286 -7.17 9.96 7.41
N TRP A 287 -6.98 11.05 6.69
CA TRP A 287 -7.66 12.29 7.02
C TRP A 287 -9.13 12.30 6.59
N GLY A 288 -9.52 11.52 5.57
CA GLY A 288 -10.92 11.28 5.25
C GLY A 288 -11.68 10.60 6.38
N MET A 289 -11.07 9.61 7.04
CA MET A 289 -11.65 8.97 8.22
C MET A 289 -11.71 9.92 9.42
N LYS A 290 -10.61 10.66 9.68
CA LYS A 290 -10.56 11.64 10.76
C LYS A 290 -11.60 12.76 10.56
N PHE A 291 -11.69 13.29 9.34
CA PHE A 291 -12.72 14.24 8.99
C PHE A 291 -14.12 13.71 9.31
N ALA A 292 -14.45 12.52 8.86
CA ALA A 292 -15.77 11.94 9.06
C ALA A 292 -16.07 11.65 10.54
N SER A 293 -15.06 11.16 11.29
CA SER A 293 -15.18 10.90 12.73
C SER A 293 -15.43 12.19 13.50
N GLN A 294 -14.62 13.21 13.28
CA GLN A 294 -14.66 14.45 14.05
C GLN A 294 -15.82 15.37 13.66
N THR A 295 -16.30 15.30 12.42
CA THR A 295 -17.47 16.05 11.94
C THR A 295 -18.80 15.29 12.04
N HIS A 296 -18.82 14.14 12.75
CA HIS A 296 -20.01 13.29 12.94
C HIS A 296 -20.63 12.76 11.64
N GLN A 297 -19.85 12.62 10.56
CA GLN A 297 -20.31 12.10 9.26
C GLN A 297 -20.19 10.57 9.12
N MET A 298 -19.73 9.86 10.16
CA MET A 298 -19.61 8.39 10.16
C MET A 298 -20.92 7.64 9.95
N THR A 299 -22.06 8.31 10.05
CA THR A 299 -23.39 7.73 9.74
C THR A 299 -23.68 7.66 8.24
N HIS A 300 -22.99 8.46 7.40
CA HIS A 300 -23.15 8.39 5.95
C HIS A 300 -22.57 7.10 5.39
N PHE A 301 -23.24 6.52 4.39
CA PHE A 301 -22.88 5.22 3.80
C PHE A 301 -21.39 5.06 3.48
N VAL A 302 -20.77 6.07 2.86
CA VAL A 302 -19.37 5.99 2.44
C VAL A 302 -18.44 5.87 3.65
N PHE A 303 -18.61 6.73 4.64
CA PHE A 303 -17.73 6.75 5.80
C PHE A 303 -18.05 5.63 6.80
N ALA A 304 -19.32 5.18 6.86
CA ALA A 304 -19.70 3.99 7.61
C ALA A 304 -19.09 2.68 7.07
N ASN A 305 -18.68 2.67 5.79
CA ASN A 305 -18.07 1.53 5.10
C ASN A 305 -16.72 1.94 4.50
N TRP A 306 -15.93 2.72 5.24
CA TRP A 306 -14.72 3.38 4.74
C TRP A 306 -13.69 2.38 4.23
N GLY A 307 -13.33 1.40 5.04
CA GLY A 307 -12.36 0.38 4.68
C GLY A 307 -12.80 -0.48 3.51
N LEU A 308 -14.11 -0.85 3.46
CA LEU A 308 -14.69 -1.59 2.34
C LEU A 308 -14.55 -0.82 1.02
N LEU A 309 -14.96 0.45 1.01
CA LEU A 309 -14.96 1.24 -0.23
C LEU A 309 -13.55 1.59 -0.68
N LEU A 310 -12.62 1.81 0.25
CA LEU A 310 -11.18 1.92 -0.06
C LEU A 310 -10.63 0.60 -0.63
N CYS A 311 -11.05 -0.54 -0.09
CA CYS A 311 -10.68 -1.85 -0.61
C CYS A 311 -11.18 -2.04 -2.05
N CYS A 312 -12.45 -1.76 -2.30
CA CYS A 312 -13.02 -1.83 -3.65
C CYS A 312 -12.32 -0.86 -4.62
N ALA A 313 -12.08 0.38 -4.19
CA ALA A 313 -11.35 1.38 -4.97
C ALA A 313 -9.92 0.91 -5.29
N GLY A 314 -9.24 0.28 -4.33
CA GLY A 314 -7.89 -0.27 -4.52
C GLY A 314 -7.85 -1.39 -5.54
N ILE A 315 -8.76 -2.35 -5.46
CA ILE A 315 -8.88 -3.47 -6.40
C ILE A 315 -9.22 -2.95 -7.81
N LEU A 316 -10.23 -2.09 -7.91
CA LEU A 316 -10.71 -1.56 -9.19
C LEU A 316 -9.72 -0.58 -9.81
N GLY A 317 -9.04 0.24 -9.01
CA GLY A 317 -8.06 1.22 -9.48
C GLY A 317 -6.91 0.57 -10.26
N GLY A 318 -6.35 -0.53 -9.72
CA GLY A 318 -5.32 -1.30 -10.42
C GLY A 318 -5.82 -1.90 -11.75
N VAL A 319 -7.04 -2.46 -11.74
CA VAL A 319 -7.65 -3.05 -12.96
C VAL A 319 -7.96 -1.98 -14.00
N VAL A 320 -8.58 -0.88 -13.58
CA VAL A 320 -8.94 0.24 -14.47
C VAL A 320 -7.67 0.87 -15.06
N GLY A 321 -6.67 1.13 -14.24
CA GLY A 321 -5.38 1.67 -14.70
C GLY A 321 -4.71 0.76 -15.74
N GLY A 322 -4.67 -0.55 -15.48
CA GLY A 322 -4.13 -1.54 -16.42
C GLY A 322 -4.91 -1.60 -17.75
N ILE A 323 -6.23 -1.68 -17.70
CA ILE A 323 -7.07 -1.72 -18.92
C ILE A 323 -6.91 -0.46 -19.76
N LEU A 324 -6.93 0.73 -19.11
CA LEU A 324 -6.73 2.00 -19.80
C LEU A 324 -5.34 2.07 -20.45
N SER A 325 -4.30 1.63 -19.74
CA SER A 325 -2.94 1.58 -20.27
C SER A 325 -2.86 0.70 -21.52
N ASP A 326 -3.36 -0.53 -21.43
CA ASP A 326 -3.13 -1.53 -22.48
C ASP A 326 -4.05 -1.34 -23.70
N ARG A 327 -5.34 -1.05 -23.46
CA ARG A 327 -6.34 -1.00 -24.55
C ARG A 327 -6.48 0.38 -25.18
N VAL A 328 -6.31 1.46 -24.39
CA VAL A 328 -6.54 2.84 -24.88
C VAL A 328 -5.24 3.50 -25.31
N PHE A 329 -4.18 3.31 -24.53
CA PHE A 329 -2.92 4.00 -24.74
C PHE A 329 -1.76 3.11 -25.23
N GLY A 330 -2.02 1.85 -25.62
CA GLY A 330 -1.01 0.94 -26.19
C GLY A 330 0.16 0.70 -25.22
N SER A 331 -0.15 0.37 -23.99
CA SER A 331 0.78 0.11 -22.87
C SER A 331 1.64 1.31 -22.45
N ARG A 332 1.27 2.54 -22.86
CA ARG A 332 1.88 3.77 -22.38
C ARG A 332 1.28 4.17 -21.03
N ARG A 333 2.11 4.29 -20.02
CA ARG A 333 1.67 4.55 -18.64
C ARG A 333 1.53 6.03 -18.33
N GLY A 334 2.35 6.89 -18.93
CA GLY A 334 2.31 8.34 -18.73
C GLY A 334 0.94 8.96 -18.97
N PRO A 335 0.28 8.71 -20.11
CA PRO A 335 -1.05 9.24 -20.41
C PRO A 335 -2.12 8.85 -19.39
N VAL A 336 -2.11 7.58 -18.97
CA VAL A 336 -3.07 7.08 -17.96
C VAL A 336 -2.84 7.75 -16.61
N ALA A 337 -1.58 7.81 -16.18
CA ALA A 337 -1.23 8.48 -14.93
C ALA A 337 -1.62 9.97 -14.97
N ALA A 338 -1.42 10.67 -16.09
CA ALA A 338 -1.84 12.06 -16.26
C ALA A 338 -3.37 12.22 -16.14
N LEU A 339 -4.14 11.33 -16.78
CA LEU A 339 -5.61 11.34 -16.65
C LEU A 339 -6.03 11.16 -15.17
N LEU A 340 -5.44 10.19 -14.48
CA LEU A 340 -5.76 9.90 -13.09
C LEU A 340 -5.34 11.04 -12.13
N TYR A 341 -4.20 11.70 -12.39
CA TYR A 341 -3.82 12.92 -11.67
C TYR A 341 -4.75 14.11 -11.99
N GLY A 342 -5.29 14.18 -13.20
CA GLY A 342 -6.35 15.14 -13.56
C GLY A 342 -7.61 14.93 -12.70
N ILE A 343 -8.02 13.67 -12.47
CA ILE A 343 -9.12 13.33 -11.56
C ILE A 343 -8.77 13.74 -10.11
N MET A 344 -7.53 13.54 -9.68
CA MET A 344 -7.09 13.97 -8.35
C MET A 344 -7.19 15.48 -8.18
N LEU A 345 -6.73 16.26 -9.16
CA LEU A 345 -6.80 17.71 -9.13
C LEU A 345 -8.26 18.21 -9.13
N ALA A 346 -9.09 17.70 -10.04
CA ALA A 346 -10.50 18.04 -10.10
C ALA A 346 -11.26 17.64 -8.82
N GLY A 347 -10.95 16.47 -8.28
CA GLY A 347 -11.51 15.98 -7.02
C GLY A 347 -11.10 16.85 -5.82
N SER A 348 -9.83 17.26 -5.73
CA SER A 348 -9.34 18.13 -4.66
C SER A 348 -10.02 19.52 -4.71
N LEU A 349 -10.16 20.09 -5.91
CA LEU A 349 -10.88 21.34 -6.11
C LEU A 349 -12.38 21.20 -5.77
N GLY A 350 -13.04 20.14 -6.25
CA GLY A 350 -14.44 19.87 -5.96
C GLY A 350 -14.71 19.62 -4.48
N ALA A 351 -13.80 18.95 -3.79
CA ALA A 351 -13.91 18.63 -2.37
C ALA A 351 -14.04 19.90 -1.50
N ILE A 352 -13.38 21.01 -1.87
CA ILE A 352 -13.48 22.29 -1.15
C ILE A 352 -14.93 22.76 -1.06
N PHE A 353 -15.69 22.65 -2.16
CA PHE A 353 -17.07 23.11 -2.25
C PHE A 353 -18.08 22.11 -1.67
N LEU A 354 -17.68 20.84 -1.53
CA LEU A 354 -18.58 19.74 -1.18
C LEU A 354 -18.37 19.20 0.23
N LEU A 355 -17.50 19.81 1.04
CA LEU A 355 -17.22 19.40 2.43
C LEU A 355 -18.49 19.21 3.27
N ASN A 356 -19.46 20.11 3.12
CA ASN A 356 -20.73 20.09 3.87
C ASN A 356 -21.83 19.25 3.21
N THR A 357 -21.50 18.42 2.22
CA THR A 357 -22.47 17.62 1.47
C THR A 357 -22.11 16.13 1.56
N PRO A 358 -23.11 15.22 1.46
CA PRO A 358 -22.83 13.78 1.40
C PRO A 358 -21.98 13.35 0.19
N ALA A 359 -21.82 14.22 -0.81
CA ALA A 359 -21.03 13.96 -2.01
C ALA A 359 -19.52 13.89 -1.73
N ILE A 360 -19.05 14.52 -0.65
CA ILE A 360 -17.61 14.50 -0.28
C ILE A 360 -17.07 13.08 -0.19
N GLY A 361 -17.80 12.16 0.46
CA GLY A 361 -17.38 10.77 0.59
C GLY A 361 -17.17 10.10 -0.78
N TRP A 362 -18.07 10.27 -1.73
CA TRP A 362 -17.96 9.67 -3.07
C TRP A 362 -16.81 10.25 -3.89
N ILE A 363 -16.56 11.58 -3.77
CA ILE A 363 -15.41 12.22 -4.43
C ILE A 363 -14.11 11.65 -3.90
N VAL A 364 -13.94 11.53 -2.59
CA VAL A 364 -12.70 10.96 -2.00
C VAL A 364 -12.50 9.50 -2.36
N ILE A 365 -13.56 8.69 -2.51
CA ILE A 365 -13.44 7.31 -3.01
C ILE A 365 -13.03 7.28 -4.48
N LEU A 366 -13.58 8.15 -5.32
CA LEU A 366 -13.15 8.27 -6.73
C LEU A 366 -11.68 8.69 -6.82
N MET A 367 -11.25 9.64 -6.00
CA MET A 367 -9.85 10.05 -5.89
C MET A 367 -8.97 8.89 -5.40
N SER A 368 -9.43 8.10 -4.43
CA SER A 368 -8.72 6.90 -3.95
C SER A 368 -8.53 5.87 -5.08
N LEU A 369 -9.58 5.60 -5.87
CA LEU A 369 -9.48 4.71 -7.04
C LEU A 369 -8.43 5.24 -8.03
N ALA A 370 -8.44 6.54 -8.32
CA ALA A 370 -7.50 7.15 -9.26
C ALA A 370 -6.06 7.02 -8.76
N ILE A 371 -5.77 7.40 -7.51
CA ILE A 371 -4.39 7.42 -7.01
C ILE A 371 -3.83 6.01 -6.77
N ILE A 372 -4.66 5.04 -6.36
CA ILE A 372 -4.22 3.64 -6.25
C ILE A 372 -3.96 3.05 -7.63
N GLY A 373 -4.74 3.45 -8.65
CA GLY A 373 -4.48 3.10 -10.05
C GLY A 373 -3.11 3.60 -10.55
N VAL A 374 -2.74 4.84 -10.22
CA VAL A 374 -1.39 5.38 -10.51
C VAL A 374 -0.32 4.55 -9.82
N HIS A 375 -0.45 4.36 -8.51
CA HIS A 375 0.53 3.62 -7.70
C HIS A 375 0.73 2.18 -8.19
N GLY A 376 -0.35 1.45 -8.47
CA GLY A 376 -0.27 0.08 -8.98
C GLY A 376 0.44 -0.04 -10.34
N MET A 377 0.27 0.96 -11.23
CA MET A 377 0.95 0.99 -12.52
C MET A 377 2.42 1.39 -12.42
N LEU A 378 2.74 2.40 -11.62
CA LEU A 378 4.07 2.99 -11.60
C LEU A 378 5.01 2.29 -10.61
N SER A 379 4.57 1.99 -9.40
CA SER A 379 5.39 1.27 -8.42
C SER A 379 5.64 -0.18 -8.86
N GLY A 380 4.58 -0.93 -9.14
CA GLY A 380 4.69 -2.36 -9.44
C GLY A 380 5.38 -2.67 -10.77
N THR A 381 4.93 -2.04 -11.86
CA THR A 381 5.38 -2.40 -13.20
C THR A 381 6.60 -1.63 -13.67
N ALA A 382 6.70 -0.33 -13.36
CA ALA A 382 7.86 0.45 -13.77
C ALA A 382 9.16 -0.01 -13.07
N SER A 383 9.06 -0.44 -11.82
CA SER A 383 10.20 -1.02 -11.10
C SER A 383 10.76 -2.26 -11.78
N MET A 384 9.87 -3.11 -12.34
CA MET A 384 10.27 -4.30 -13.09
C MET A 384 10.86 -3.95 -14.45
N ASP A 385 10.29 -2.95 -15.15
CA ASP A 385 10.73 -2.54 -16.47
C ASP A 385 12.12 -1.89 -16.46
N PHE A 386 12.41 -1.08 -15.45
CA PHE A 386 13.66 -0.32 -15.36
C PHE A 386 14.73 -0.95 -14.47
N GLY A 387 14.34 -1.81 -13.51
CA GLY A 387 15.26 -2.47 -12.57
C GLY A 387 15.86 -3.77 -13.10
N GLY A 388 15.16 -4.50 -13.96
CA GLY A 388 15.49 -5.90 -14.27
C GLY A 388 15.53 -6.77 -13.00
N LYS A 389 15.55 -8.11 -13.08
CA LYS A 389 15.51 -9.00 -11.89
C LYS A 389 16.64 -8.79 -10.87
N ARG A 390 17.83 -8.46 -11.35
CA ARG A 390 18.99 -8.31 -10.47
C ARG A 390 18.88 -7.07 -9.58
N ASN A 391 18.17 -6.03 -10.06
CA ASN A 391 18.12 -4.72 -9.44
C ASN A 391 16.69 -4.25 -9.14
N VAL A 392 15.69 -5.14 -9.26
CA VAL A 392 14.28 -4.82 -8.94
C VAL A 392 14.13 -4.30 -7.51
N GLY A 393 14.82 -4.94 -6.55
CA GLY A 393 14.78 -4.51 -5.16
C GLY A 393 15.30 -3.08 -4.97
N VAL A 394 16.34 -2.69 -5.70
CA VAL A 394 16.87 -1.32 -5.66
C VAL A 394 15.89 -0.33 -6.31
N ALA A 395 15.29 -0.70 -7.46
CA ALA A 395 14.32 0.15 -8.15
C ALA A 395 13.06 0.37 -7.32
N VAL A 396 12.50 -0.71 -6.75
CA VAL A 396 11.39 -0.65 -5.79
C VAL A 396 11.78 0.18 -4.58
N GLY A 397 12.98 -0.04 -4.03
CA GLY A 397 13.48 0.72 -2.89
C GLY A 397 13.50 2.23 -3.12
N ILE A 398 13.91 2.68 -4.32
CA ILE A 398 13.89 4.10 -4.69
C ILE A 398 12.43 4.57 -4.87
N ILE A 399 11.67 3.91 -5.72
CA ILE A 399 10.33 4.37 -6.10
C ILE A 399 9.38 4.36 -4.90
N ASP A 400 9.29 3.24 -4.18
CA ASP A 400 8.44 3.14 -2.99
C ASP A 400 8.99 3.94 -1.80
N GLY A 401 10.31 4.09 -1.69
CA GLY A 401 10.92 5.00 -0.74
C GLY A 401 10.37 6.43 -0.89
N PHE A 402 10.29 6.94 -2.11
CA PHE A 402 9.70 8.26 -2.39
C PHE A 402 8.20 8.32 -2.08
N VAL A 403 7.42 7.26 -2.29
CA VAL A 403 6.02 7.19 -1.85
C VAL A 403 5.91 7.50 -0.35
N TYR A 404 6.74 6.87 0.46
CA TYR A 404 6.67 7.04 1.90
C TYR A 404 7.30 8.35 2.39
N LEU A 405 8.27 8.93 1.66
CA LEU A 405 8.72 10.30 1.92
C LEU A 405 7.58 11.31 1.67
N GLY A 406 6.81 11.14 0.59
CA GLY A 406 5.61 11.93 0.33
C GLY A 406 4.55 11.75 1.42
N THR A 407 4.35 10.52 1.88
CA THR A 407 3.47 10.19 3.00
C THR A 407 3.92 10.86 4.30
N ALA A 408 5.22 10.86 4.61
CA ALA A 408 5.76 11.50 5.80
C ALA A 408 5.54 13.02 5.77
N LEU A 409 5.84 13.67 4.64
CA LEU A 409 5.55 15.09 4.46
C LEU A 409 4.07 15.40 4.65
N GLN A 410 3.19 14.61 4.02
CA GLN A 410 1.75 14.75 4.14
C GLN A 410 1.26 14.66 5.59
N ALA A 411 1.78 13.69 6.35
CA ALA A 411 1.37 13.47 7.73
C ALA A 411 1.70 14.69 8.62
N VAL A 412 2.90 15.24 8.48
CA VAL A 412 3.32 16.45 9.21
C VAL A 412 2.52 17.66 8.74
N VAL A 413 2.41 17.88 7.44
CA VAL A 413 1.71 19.05 6.87
C VAL A 413 0.24 19.05 7.30
N LEU A 414 -0.48 17.95 7.11
CA LEU A 414 -1.89 17.89 7.47
C LEU A 414 -2.11 17.85 8.97
N GLY A 415 -1.21 17.23 9.75
CA GLY A 415 -1.27 17.27 11.21
C GLY A 415 -1.34 18.70 11.77
N HIS A 416 -0.63 19.63 11.14
CA HIS A 416 -0.63 21.05 11.53
C HIS A 416 -1.74 21.89 10.86
N LEU A 417 -2.13 21.56 9.62
CA LEU A 417 -3.07 22.38 8.85
C LEU A 417 -4.54 22.10 9.16
N VAL A 418 -4.87 20.87 9.58
CA VAL A 418 -6.26 20.53 9.91
C VAL A 418 -6.67 21.09 11.28
N PRO A 419 -7.96 21.33 11.51
CA PRO A 419 -8.44 21.89 12.76
C PRO A 419 -8.14 20.97 13.94
N GLN A 420 -7.91 21.57 15.12
CA GLN A 420 -7.60 20.88 16.36
C GLN A 420 -8.73 21.08 17.39
N GLY A 421 -8.90 20.12 18.31
CA GLY A 421 -9.86 20.20 19.40
C GLY A 421 -11.29 20.50 18.93
N ASP A 422 -12.00 21.40 19.59
CA ASP A 422 -13.39 21.73 19.27
C ASP A 422 -13.59 22.28 17.87
N ALA A 423 -12.58 22.97 17.31
CA ALA A 423 -12.64 23.49 15.94
C ALA A 423 -12.74 22.35 14.89
N ALA A 424 -12.32 21.15 15.21
CA ALA A 424 -12.40 20.00 14.32
C ALA A 424 -13.82 19.45 14.16
N HIS A 425 -14.74 19.80 15.06
CA HIS A 425 -16.16 19.41 14.92
C HIS A 425 -16.91 20.26 13.91
N ILE A 426 -16.31 21.37 13.43
CA ILE A 426 -16.91 22.26 12.43
C ILE A 426 -16.40 21.89 11.05
N THR A 427 -17.28 21.36 10.20
CA THR A 427 -16.95 20.83 8.86
C THR A 427 -16.24 21.85 7.97
N SER A 428 -16.66 23.14 8.00
CA SER A 428 -16.05 24.20 7.18
C SER A 428 -14.58 24.47 7.51
N ASN A 429 -14.14 24.17 8.73
CA ASN A 429 -12.75 24.37 9.14
C ASN A 429 -11.79 23.36 8.47
N TRP A 430 -12.32 22.28 7.88
CA TRP A 430 -11.53 21.27 7.18
C TRP A 430 -11.13 21.65 5.76
N SER A 431 -11.40 22.85 5.30
CA SER A 431 -11.05 23.32 3.95
C SER A 431 -9.56 23.18 3.63
N ASN A 432 -8.68 23.28 4.63
CA ASN A 432 -7.24 23.08 4.47
C ASN A 432 -6.86 21.65 4.06
N TRP A 433 -7.69 20.64 4.37
CA TRP A 433 -7.45 19.26 3.97
C TRP A 433 -7.44 19.08 2.44
N PRO A 434 -8.51 19.39 1.68
CA PRO A 434 -8.46 19.32 0.22
C PRO A 434 -7.51 20.34 -0.40
N LEU A 435 -7.35 21.53 0.17
CA LEU A 435 -6.41 22.55 -0.32
C LEU A 435 -4.97 22.05 -0.32
N ALA A 436 -4.53 21.36 0.73
CA ALA A 436 -3.18 20.81 0.82
C ALA A 436 -2.89 19.71 -0.22
N MET A 437 -3.91 19.07 -0.79
CA MET A 437 -3.76 18.06 -1.84
C MET A 437 -3.48 18.68 -3.22
N ILE A 438 -3.91 19.92 -3.48
CA ILE A 438 -3.79 20.56 -4.80
C ILE A 438 -2.35 20.67 -5.29
N PRO A 439 -1.37 21.16 -4.51
CA PRO A 439 0.02 21.25 -4.97
C PRO A 439 0.58 19.89 -5.41
N ALA A 440 0.34 18.83 -4.64
CA ALA A 440 0.78 17.49 -4.99
C ALA A 440 0.09 16.95 -6.26
N ALA A 441 -1.19 17.24 -6.45
CA ALA A 441 -1.93 16.86 -7.65
C ALA A 441 -1.41 17.60 -8.90
N VAL A 442 -1.12 18.90 -8.79
CA VAL A 442 -0.57 19.72 -9.90
C VAL A 442 0.83 19.25 -10.28
N VAL A 443 1.71 19.07 -9.30
CA VAL A 443 3.09 18.61 -9.54
C VAL A 443 3.08 17.20 -10.15
N GLY A 444 2.29 16.27 -9.59
CA GLY A 444 2.15 14.92 -10.12
C GLY A 444 1.62 14.90 -11.56
N LEU A 445 0.61 15.74 -11.88
CA LEU A 445 0.09 15.91 -13.23
C LEU A 445 1.19 16.42 -14.19
N ALA A 446 1.91 17.46 -13.82
CA ALA A 446 2.99 18.02 -14.65
C ALA A 446 4.11 17.00 -14.92
N LEU A 447 4.52 16.22 -13.89
CA LEU A 447 5.53 15.19 -14.02
C LEU A 447 5.05 14.02 -14.91
N THR A 448 3.78 13.62 -14.81
CA THR A 448 3.23 12.54 -15.67
C THR A 448 3.11 12.97 -17.13
N ILE A 449 2.81 14.26 -17.41
CA ILE A 449 2.85 14.82 -18.77
C ILE A 449 4.27 14.78 -19.32
N ARG A 450 5.29 15.04 -18.52
CA ARG A 450 6.70 14.95 -18.96
C ARG A 450 7.09 13.55 -19.42
N VAL A 451 6.55 12.51 -18.80
CA VAL A 451 6.82 11.10 -19.17
C VAL A 451 5.73 10.50 -20.09
N TRP A 452 4.93 11.34 -20.74
CA TRP A 452 3.83 10.91 -21.62
C TRP A 452 4.25 9.92 -22.72
N HIS A 453 5.43 10.12 -23.28
CA HIS A 453 5.98 9.30 -24.37
C HIS A 453 7.01 8.27 -23.90
N ALA A 454 7.31 8.19 -22.60
CA ALA A 454 8.25 7.22 -22.09
C ALA A 454 7.73 5.79 -22.32
N MET A 455 8.52 4.99 -23.01
CA MET A 455 8.31 3.56 -23.20
C MET A 455 9.49 2.79 -22.60
N PRO A 456 9.27 1.59 -22.03
CA PRO A 456 10.36 0.68 -21.72
C PRO A 456 11.11 0.33 -23.00
N GLU A 457 12.44 0.44 -23.01
CA GLU A 457 13.23 -0.03 -24.15
C GLU A 457 13.12 -1.56 -24.25
N PRO A 458 12.80 -2.12 -25.41
CA PRO A 458 12.80 -3.56 -25.59
C PRO A 458 14.22 -4.11 -25.35
N ALA A 459 14.31 -5.20 -24.59
CA ALA A 459 15.57 -5.83 -24.18
C ALA A 459 16.52 -6.22 -25.34
N ASN A 460 16.03 -6.26 -26.56
CA ASN A 460 16.78 -6.68 -27.76
C ASN A 460 17.59 -5.57 -28.46
N LYS A 461 17.50 -4.29 -28.07
CA LYS A 461 18.29 -3.25 -28.75
C LYS A 461 19.77 -3.24 -28.36
N LYS A 462 20.14 -3.73 -27.18
CA LYS A 462 21.53 -3.78 -26.73
C LYS A 462 22.38 -4.87 -27.39
N VAL A 463 21.78 -5.87 -28.02
CA VAL A 463 22.49 -6.96 -28.71
C VAL A 463 22.84 -6.57 -30.16
N ILE A 464 22.12 -5.61 -30.77
CA ILE A 464 22.32 -5.21 -32.16
C ILE A 464 23.36 -4.08 -32.31
N GLU A 465 23.60 -3.28 -31.27
CA GLU A 465 24.63 -2.21 -31.31
C GLU A 465 26.02 -2.65 -30.83
N SER A 466 26.20 -3.91 -30.42
CA SER A 466 27.49 -4.50 -30.02
C SER A 466 27.96 -5.61 -31.00
N ALA A 467 27.29 -5.81 -32.10
CA ALA A 467 27.70 -6.67 -33.23
C ALA A 467 28.02 -5.80 -34.46
#